data_04b2d1e538947d4c7147cee449da8ece
#
_entry.id   04b2d1e538947d4c7147cee449da8ece
#
_cell.length_a   1.000
_cell.length_b   1.000
_cell.length_c   1.000
_cell.angle_alpha   90.00
_cell.angle_beta   90.00
_cell.angle_gamma   90.00
#
_symmetry.space_group_name_H-M   'P 1'
#
loop_
_entity.id
_entity.type
_entity.pdbx_description
1 polymer ?
#
loop_
_entity_poly.entity_id
_entity_poly.type
_entity_poly.pdbx_seq_one_letter_code
_entity_poly.pdbx_strand_id
1 'polypeptide(L)'
;MSRSAVVVALPEAEFPAVREHLAEAGYEALRVSGADELETLLTGRADIDCAILDGEKDFDGTLEMYALLHEGERNIPALMLMPPRALGRMGLGGRSDARDEYFTRPYSPESLRWRVEAILIRVESVPAEPALPELVAPDPVSPAVGLVDHAVHVPDAVAPGAARGKILIVFNPKGGVGKTTISINLGAALQMHKGQRVLMVDCDTITGHIASSLGLRRPRTLADAWSDAARTGADESVAQIAAVHSSGVGVLVMAESPLHTEILDPIRVAESIVAARDSYDWIILDMHPDYGPLNQALFEQADKILIPVTPDVPCIRAAVQFREVAVELGIRERLSLVINRANSGVAAADVERVVAIPAMARVRSAGMLFVRAADEGKSAVERFPTAKVVGDINVLADRLMRNLDEGRNHRRSGFFGRNIVDSFRGLFERIATQVG
;
A
#
# COMPACT_ATOMS: atom_id res chain seq x y z
N MET A 1 23.72 15.87 -24.61
CA MET A 1 23.17 14.95 -23.59
C MET A 1 22.56 13.81 -24.34
N SER A 2 23.02 12.58 -24.12
CA SER A 2 22.40 11.36 -24.70
C SER A 2 20.97 11.31 -24.17
N ARG A 3 19.99 11.11 -25.06
CA ARG A 3 18.59 10.90 -24.62
C ARG A 3 18.50 9.47 -24.08
N SER A 4 17.96 9.31 -22.89
CA SER A 4 17.65 7.99 -22.35
C SER A 4 16.65 7.26 -23.26
N ALA A 5 16.94 6.02 -23.62
CA ALA A 5 16.10 5.24 -24.50
C ALA A 5 15.24 4.26 -23.71
N VAL A 6 13.96 4.20 -24.06
CA VAL A 6 12.97 3.29 -23.46
C VAL A 6 12.44 2.34 -24.53
N VAL A 7 12.62 1.05 -24.30
CA VAL A 7 12.01 0.01 -25.15
C VAL A 7 10.52 -0.10 -24.84
N VAL A 8 9.67 -0.21 -25.85
CA VAL A 8 8.21 -0.25 -25.71
C VAL A 8 7.64 -1.42 -26.51
N ALA A 9 7.27 -2.50 -25.81
CA ALA A 9 6.60 -3.68 -26.36
C ALA A 9 5.10 -3.62 -26.07
N LEU A 10 4.42 -2.64 -26.67
CA LEU A 10 2.97 -2.43 -26.56
C LEU A 10 2.27 -2.69 -27.90
N PRO A 11 0.93 -2.90 -27.89
CA PRO A 11 0.14 -2.95 -29.10
C PRO A 11 0.37 -1.75 -30.03
N GLU A 12 0.33 -1.97 -31.35
CA GLU A 12 0.59 -0.93 -32.32
C GLU A 12 -0.34 0.29 -32.17
N ALA A 13 -1.58 0.06 -31.78
CA ALA A 13 -2.56 1.13 -31.57
C ALA A 13 -2.25 2.02 -30.34
N GLU A 14 -1.54 1.50 -29.36
CA GLU A 14 -1.25 2.21 -28.11
C GLU A 14 0.12 2.94 -28.16
N PHE A 15 1.04 2.45 -28.97
CA PHE A 15 2.40 2.96 -29.06
C PHE A 15 2.50 4.47 -29.41
N PRO A 16 1.74 5.03 -30.36
CA PRO A 16 1.88 6.44 -30.73
C PRO A 16 1.65 7.40 -29.56
N ALA A 17 0.61 7.16 -28.75
CA ALA A 17 0.30 8.00 -27.61
C ALA A 17 1.37 7.89 -26.50
N VAL A 18 1.87 6.69 -26.23
CA VAL A 18 2.95 6.47 -25.25
C VAL A 18 4.25 7.13 -25.73
N ARG A 19 4.58 7.00 -27.01
CA ARG A 19 5.76 7.65 -27.61
C ARG A 19 5.72 9.17 -27.47
N GLU A 20 4.56 9.79 -27.71
CA GLU A 20 4.38 11.23 -27.58
C GLU A 20 4.68 11.70 -26.15
N HIS A 21 4.10 11.06 -25.15
CA HIS A 21 4.31 11.41 -23.74
C HIS A 21 5.73 11.15 -23.25
N LEU A 22 6.39 10.08 -23.71
CA LEU A 22 7.80 9.84 -23.42
C LEU A 22 8.70 10.88 -24.07
N ALA A 23 8.39 11.28 -25.31
CA ALA A 23 9.16 12.33 -26.01
C ALA A 23 9.04 13.71 -25.35
N GLU A 24 7.87 14.08 -24.80
CA GLU A 24 7.66 15.29 -24.02
C GLU A 24 8.58 15.35 -22.78
N ALA A 25 8.86 14.18 -22.17
CA ALA A 25 9.77 14.05 -21.04
C ALA A 25 11.26 13.92 -21.44
N GLY A 26 11.55 13.92 -22.75
CA GLY A 26 12.92 13.85 -23.27
C GLY A 26 13.44 12.44 -23.53
N TYR A 27 12.60 11.41 -23.43
CA TYR A 27 12.97 10.01 -23.70
C TYR A 27 12.76 9.65 -25.18
N GLU A 28 13.59 8.74 -25.67
CA GLU A 28 13.42 8.12 -26.98
C GLU A 28 12.66 6.78 -26.81
N ALA A 29 11.47 6.66 -27.38
CA ALA A 29 10.70 5.42 -27.35
C ALA A 29 11.03 4.54 -28.54
N LEU A 30 11.50 3.32 -28.28
CA LEU A 30 11.91 2.32 -29.28
C LEU A 30 10.91 1.18 -29.27
N ARG A 31 10.12 1.03 -30.33
CA ARG A 31 9.13 -0.04 -30.42
C ARG A 31 9.78 -1.37 -30.77
N VAL A 32 9.35 -2.43 -30.08
CA VAL A 32 9.65 -3.82 -30.42
C VAL A 32 8.34 -4.63 -30.42
N SER A 33 8.24 -5.65 -31.27
CA SER A 33 7.06 -6.52 -31.39
C SER A 33 7.27 -7.90 -30.76
N GLY A 34 8.49 -8.25 -30.35
CA GLY A 34 8.83 -9.53 -29.76
C GLY A 34 10.30 -9.65 -29.39
N ALA A 35 10.68 -10.85 -28.93
CA ALA A 35 12.02 -11.15 -28.42
C ALA A 35 13.12 -10.97 -29.46
N ASP A 36 12.93 -11.42 -30.73
CA ASP A 36 13.92 -11.32 -31.80
C ASP A 36 14.30 -9.87 -32.14
N GLU A 37 13.29 -8.97 -32.18
CA GLU A 37 13.52 -7.55 -32.41
C GLU A 37 14.23 -6.91 -31.23
N LEU A 38 13.86 -7.30 -29.98
CA LEU A 38 14.51 -6.83 -28.76
C LEU A 38 15.97 -7.27 -28.72
N GLU A 39 16.29 -8.52 -29.02
CA GLU A 39 17.66 -9.03 -29.05
C GLU A 39 18.52 -8.26 -30.05
N THR A 40 17.98 -8.04 -31.24
CA THR A 40 18.65 -7.24 -32.29
C THR A 40 18.93 -5.83 -31.84
N LEU A 41 17.95 -5.20 -31.17
CA LEU A 41 18.06 -3.85 -30.63
C LEU A 41 19.13 -3.77 -29.52
N LEU A 42 19.11 -4.72 -28.57
CA LEU A 42 20.06 -4.80 -27.47
C LEU A 42 21.50 -5.07 -27.92
N THR A 43 21.67 -5.75 -29.08
CA THR A 43 22.99 -5.98 -29.67
C THR A 43 23.53 -4.71 -30.33
N GLY A 44 22.65 -3.87 -30.89
CA GLY A 44 23.04 -2.65 -31.61
C GLY A 44 23.14 -1.39 -30.75
N ARG A 45 22.57 -1.38 -29.54
CA ARG A 45 22.50 -0.21 -28.67
C ARG A 45 22.82 -0.54 -27.21
N ALA A 46 23.61 0.30 -26.59
CA ALA A 46 23.97 0.20 -25.17
C ALA A 46 23.29 1.28 -24.28
N ASP A 47 22.52 2.19 -24.89
CA ASP A 47 21.90 3.36 -24.24
C ASP A 47 20.42 3.13 -23.88
N ILE A 48 20.03 1.88 -23.62
CA ILE A 48 18.67 1.52 -23.22
C ILE A 48 18.63 1.47 -21.68
N ASP A 49 17.79 2.33 -21.10
CA ASP A 49 17.74 2.54 -19.64
C ASP A 49 16.51 1.90 -18.98
N CYS A 50 15.46 1.59 -19.74
CA CYS A 50 14.22 0.99 -19.21
C CYS A 50 13.44 0.28 -20.34
N ALA A 51 12.59 -0.68 -20.00
CA ALA A 51 11.65 -1.32 -20.90
C ALA A 51 10.21 -1.27 -20.39
N ILE A 52 9.23 -1.15 -21.30
CA ILE A 52 7.80 -1.34 -21.04
C ILE A 52 7.36 -2.59 -21.78
N LEU A 53 6.89 -3.61 -21.06
CA LEU A 53 6.50 -4.91 -21.61
C LEU A 53 5.01 -5.19 -21.35
N ASP A 54 4.27 -5.72 -22.33
CA ASP A 54 2.85 -6.08 -22.20
C ASP A 54 2.63 -7.58 -22.12
N GLY A 55 2.50 -8.10 -20.90
CA GLY A 55 2.23 -9.51 -20.62
C GLY A 55 0.75 -9.91 -20.62
N GLU A 56 -0.18 -8.98 -20.93
CA GLU A 56 -1.59 -9.32 -21.00
C GLU A 56 -1.96 -10.11 -22.25
N LYS A 57 -1.29 -9.83 -23.39
CA LYS A 57 -1.57 -10.49 -24.67
C LYS A 57 -0.71 -11.73 -24.88
N ASP A 58 0.57 -11.63 -24.57
CA ASP A 58 1.54 -12.70 -24.73
C ASP A 58 2.44 -12.75 -23.49
N PHE A 59 2.02 -13.57 -22.53
CA PHE A 59 2.72 -13.71 -21.28
C PHE A 59 4.08 -14.40 -21.45
N ASP A 60 4.14 -15.47 -22.25
CA ASP A 60 5.36 -16.26 -22.39
C ASP A 60 6.42 -15.49 -23.22
N GLY A 61 6.01 -14.80 -24.28
CA GLY A 61 6.90 -13.91 -25.04
C GLY A 61 7.38 -12.70 -24.21
N THR A 62 6.56 -12.20 -23.28
CA THR A 62 6.98 -11.15 -22.34
C THR A 62 8.03 -11.64 -21.35
N LEU A 63 7.93 -12.87 -20.86
CA LEU A 63 8.97 -13.48 -20.00
C LEU A 63 10.28 -13.70 -20.76
N GLU A 64 10.21 -14.08 -22.02
CA GLU A 64 11.37 -14.21 -22.90
C GLU A 64 12.07 -12.86 -23.10
N MET A 65 11.31 -11.81 -23.44
CA MET A 65 11.85 -10.46 -23.52
C MET A 65 12.45 -9.99 -22.19
N TYR A 66 11.81 -10.27 -21.08
CA TYR A 66 12.33 -9.93 -19.75
C TYR A 66 13.66 -10.62 -19.45
N ALA A 67 13.79 -11.91 -19.82
CA ALA A 67 15.04 -12.64 -19.66
C ALA A 67 16.19 -11.99 -20.46
N LEU A 68 15.94 -11.52 -21.68
CA LEU A 68 16.92 -10.83 -22.52
C LEU A 68 17.40 -9.50 -21.91
N LEU A 69 16.54 -8.78 -21.18
CA LEU A 69 16.93 -7.54 -20.49
C LEU A 69 17.90 -7.78 -19.31
N HIS A 70 17.94 -9.02 -18.80
CA HIS A 70 18.78 -9.43 -17.66
C HIS A 70 19.87 -10.45 -18.04
N GLU A 71 20.13 -10.64 -19.32
CA GLU A 71 21.13 -11.59 -19.80
C GLU A 71 22.55 -11.01 -19.74
N GLY A 72 23.50 -11.77 -19.22
CA GLY A 72 24.90 -11.37 -19.08
C GLY A 72 25.11 -10.30 -18.03
N GLU A 73 25.80 -9.22 -18.37
CA GLU A 73 26.02 -8.05 -17.49
C GLU A 73 24.90 -7.01 -17.61
N ARG A 74 23.89 -7.26 -18.46
CA ARG A 74 22.75 -6.37 -18.63
C ARG A 74 21.84 -6.47 -17.42
N ASN A 75 21.34 -5.35 -16.98
CA ASN A 75 20.38 -5.26 -15.89
C ASN A 75 19.45 -4.07 -16.12
N ILE A 76 18.65 -4.17 -17.22
CA ILE A 76 17.74 -3.12 -17.65
C ILE A 76 16.40 -3.32 -16.93
N PRO A 77 15.96 -2.38 -16.10
CA PRO A 77 14.71 -2.49 -15.36
C PRO A 77 13.50 -2.45 -16.31
N ALA A 78 12.45 -3.17 -15.93
CA ALA A 78 11.24 -3.28 -16.73
C ALA A 78 9.99 -2.80 -15.98
N LEU A 79 9.13 -2.09 -16.72
CA LEU A 79 7.76 -1.78 -16.35
C LEU A 79 6.84 -2.77 -17.06
N MET A 80 6.27 -3.73 -16.33
CA MET A 80 5.50 -4.82 -16.92
C MET A 80 4.00 -4.66 -16.68
N LEU A 81 3.23 -4.62 -17.78
CA LEU A 81 1.77 -4.74 -17.74
C LEU A 81 1.41 -6.22 -17.61
N MET A 82 0.75 -6.57 -16.54
CA MET A 82 0.45 -7.96 -16.23
C MET A 82 -1.03 -8.13 -15.88
N PRO A 83 -1.70 -9.17 -16.41
CA PRO A 83 -3.03 -9.50 -15.92
C PRO A 83 -2.92 -9.96 -14.45
N PRO A 84 -3.89 -9.64 -13.59
CA PRO A 84 -3.85 -10.01 -12.17
C PRO A 84 -3.53 -11.49 -11.92
N ARG A 85 -3.97 -12.38 -12.83
CA ARG A 85 -3.73 -13.83 -12.76
C ARG A 85 -2.29 -14.27 -13.11
N ALA A 86 -1.51 -13.40 -13.72
CA ALA A 86 -0.17 -13.74 -14.20
C ALA A 86 0.94 -13.34 -13.23
N LEU A 87 0.69 -12.42 -12.29
CA LEU A 87 1.67 -11.96 -11.31
C LEU A 87 2.29 -13.11 -10.50
N GLY A 88 1.54 -14.16 -10.22
CA GLY A 88 2.04 -15.34 -9.52
C GLY A 88 2.94 -16.28 -10.31
N ARG A 89 2.91 -16.21 -11.63
CA ARG A 89 3.80 -17.03 -12.47
C ARG A 89 5.22 -16.45 -12.55
N MET A 90 5.40 -15.18 -12.20
CA MET A 90 6.69 -14.49 -12.25
C MET A 90 7.57 -14.70 -11.01
N GLY A 91 6.99 -14.99 -9.84
CA GLY A 91 7.74 -15.13 -8.58
C GLY A 91 8.57 -16.40 -8.43
N LEU A 92 8.57 -17.31 -9.41
CA LEU A 92 9.18 -18.62 -9.28
C LEU A 92 10.61 -18.71 -9.82
N GLY A 93 11.17 -17.64 -10.38
CA GLY A 93 12.48 -17.65 -11.05
C GLY A 93 13.66 -17.03 -10.31
N GLY A 94 13.47 -16.48 -9.10
CA GLY A 94 14.58 -15.98 -8.26
C GLY A 94 15.37 -14.78 -8.80
N ARG A 95 14.89 -14.08 -9.84
CA ARG A 95 15.56 -12.94 -10.48
C ARG A 95 14.56 -11.84 -10.84
N SER A 96 13.83 -11.28 -9.88
CA SER A 96 13.21 -9.98 -10.10
C SER A 96 14.17 -8.89 -9.62
N ASP A 97 14.46 -7.92 -10.49
CA ASP A 97 15.22 -6.74 -10.09
C ASP A 97 14.33 -5.91 -9.14
N ALA A 98 14.89 -5.46 -8.02
CA ALA A 98 14.20 -4.57 -7.08
C ALA A 98 13.75 -3.23 -7.71
N ARG A 99 14.22 -2.92 -8.91
CA ARG A 99 13.88 -1.73 -9.70
C ARG A 99 12.70 -1.94 -10.62
N ASP A 100 12.28 -3.19 -10.87
CA ASP A 100 11.13 -3.52 -11.71
C ASP A 100 9.82 -3.04 -11.09
N GLU A 101 8.86 -2.74 -11.95
CA GLU A 101 7.52 -2.34 -11.54
C GLU A 101 6.46 -3.11 -12.33
N TYR A 102 5.43 -3.57 -11.63
CA TYR A 102 4.32 -4.31 -12.21
C TYR A 102 3.03 -3.51 -12.08
N PHE A 103 2.18 -3.52 -13.11
CA PHE A 103 0.88 -2.90 -13.03
C PHE A 103 -0.12 -3.56 -13.98
N THR A 104 -1.39 -3.18 -13.85
CA THR A 104 -2.51 -3.75 -14.61
C THR A 104 -3.21 -2.67 -15.43
N ARG A 105 -3.92 -3.06 -16.51
CA ARG A 105 -4.84 -2.15 -17.22
C ARG A 105 -6.07 -1.83 -16.35
N PRO A 106 -6.72 -0.68 -16.53
CA PRO A 106 -6.42 0.36 -17.53
C PRO A 106 -5.29 1.29 -17.09
N TYR A 107 -4.58 1.88 -18.06
CA TYR A 107 -3.57 2.91 -17.83
C TYR A 107 -3.77 4.09 -18.78
N SER A 108 -3.23 5.25 -18.42
CA SER A 108 -3.05 6.37 -19.34
C SER A 108 -1.60 6.45 -19.82
N PRO A 109 -1.33 6.93 -21.05
CA PRO A 109 0.03 7.15 -21.53
C PRO A 109 0.87 8.02 -20.59
N GLU A 110 0.26 9.04 -20.00
CA GLU A 110 0.88 9.89 -18.99
C GLU A 110 1.30 9.09 -17.74
N SER A 111 0.48 8.13 -17.29
CA SER A 111 0.80 7.29 -16.12
C SER A 111 1.99 6.37 -16.39
N LEU A 112 2.16 5.87 -17.61
CA LEU A 112 3.33 5.10 -18.02
C LEU A 112 4.60 5.95 -17.97
N ARG A 113 4.55 7.16 -18.50
CA ARG A 113 5.66 8.11 -18.44
C ARG A 113 6.13 8.33 -16.99
N TRP A 114 5.22 8.65 -16.07
CA TRP A 114 5.55 8.86 -14.65
C TRP A 114 6.19 7.64 -13.99
N ARG A 115 5.77 6.43 -14.38
CA ARG A 115 6.35 5.18 -13.86
C ARG A 115 7.76 4.95 -14.40
N VAL A 116 7.97 5.19 -15.69
CA VAL A 116 9.32 5.15 -16.29
C VAL A 116 10.26 6.13 -15.58
N GLU A 117 9.83 7.38 -15.37
CA GLU A 117 10.64 8.38 -14.63
C GLU A 117 10.95 7.88 -13.20
N ALA A 118 9.99 7.27 -12.52
CA ALA A 118 10.20 6.72 -11.17
C ALA A 118 11.19 5.54 -11.16
N ILE A 119 11.19 4.69 -12.18
CA ILE A 119 12.16 3.61 -12.34
C ILE A 119 13.55 4.19 -12.58
N LEU A 120 13.71 5.14 -13.48
CA LEU A 120 15.00 5.75 -13.80
C LEU A 120 15.60 6.49 -12.61
N ILE A 121 14.80 7.19 -11.81
CA ILE A 121 15.23 7.80 -10.54
C ILE A 121 15.72 6.73 -9.55
N ARG A 122 15.06 5.58 -9.49
CA ARG A 122 15.51 4.45 -8.63
C ARG A 122 16.85 3.88 -9.10
N VAL A 123 17.06 3.77 -10.41
CA VAL A 123 18.32 3.30 -10.99
C VAL A 123 19.51 4.20 -10.59
N GLU A 124 19.30 5.51 -10.59
CA GLU A 124 20.32 6.46 -10.14
C GLU A 124 20.58 6.44 -8.63
N SER A 125 19.56 6.02 -7.85
CA SER A 125 19.58 6.12 -6.39
C SER A 125 20.00 4.82 -5.69
N VAL A 126 19.90 3.66 -6.33
CA VAL A 126 20.21 2.34 -5.79
C VAL A 126 21.36 1.73 -6.59
N PRO A 127 22.56 1.54 -5.98
CA PRO A 127 23.62 0.79 -6.64
C PRO A 127 23.11 -0.61 -7.01
N ALA A 128 23.44 -1.10 -8.20
CA ALA A 128 23.15 -2.47 -8.60
C ALA A 128 23.68 -3.42 -7.51
N GLU A 129 22.80 -4.21 -6.89
CA GLU A 129 23.27 -5.26 -5.98
C GLU A 129 24.19 -6.20 -6.75
N PRO A 130 25.39 -6.51 -6.23
CA PRO A 130 26.22 -7.53 -6.83
C PRO A 130 25.44 -8.85 -6.82
N ALA A 131 25.46 -9.57 -7.92
CA ALA A 131 24.83 -10.88 -8.05
C ALA A 131 25.11 -11.70 -6.78
N LEU A 132 24.04 -12.14 -6.11
CA LEU A 132 24.16 -12.97 -4.91
C LEU A 132 25.07 -14.16 -5.25
N PRO A 133 26.07 -14.48 -4.38
CA PRO A 133 26.90 -15.64 -4.60
C PRO A 133 26.00 -16.88 -4.66
N GLU A 134 26.32 -17.75 -5.59
CA GLU A 134 25.70 -19.06 -5.77
C GLU A 134 25.45 -19.72 -4.42
N LEU A 135 24.18 -19.98 -4.08
CA LEU A 135 23.80 -20.64 -2.85
C LEU A 135 24.40 -22.05 -2.87
N VAL A 136 25.58 -22.18 -2.27
CA VAL A 136 26.10 -23.48 -1.83
C VAL A 136 25.06 -24.05 -0.86
N ALA A 137 24.53 -25.22 -1.16
CA ALA A 137 23.60 -25.92 -0.30
C ALA A 137 24.19 -25.97 1.12
N PRO A 138 23.47 -25.52 2.15
CA PRO A 138 24.01 -25.62 3.51
C PRO A 138 24.12 -27.07 3.91
N ASP A 139 25.30 -27.44 4.43
CA ASP A 139 25.48 -28.67 5.14
C ASP A 139 24.42 -28.84 6.24
N PRO A 140 24.02 -30.08 6.59
CA PRO A 140 22.97 -30.31 7.58
C PRO A 140 23.44 -29.82 8.95
N VAL A 141 23.00 -28.60 9.31
CA VAL A 141 23.28 -28.04 10.64
C VAL A 141 22.38 -28.72 11.66
N SER A 142 23.03 -29.32 12.66
CA SER A 142 22.41 -29.86 13.86
C SER A 142 21.42 -28.90 14.52
N PRO A 143 20.33 -29.40 15.11
CA PRO A 143 19.28 -28.59 15.70
C PRO A 143 19.70 -28.09 17.08
N ALA A 144 20.18 -26.87 17.16
CA ALA A 144 20.31 -26.18 18.46
C ALA A 144 20.41 -24.66 18.27
N VAL A 145 19.35 -24.02 17.86
CA VAL A 145 19.08 -22.62 18.22
C VAL A 145 17.61 -22.55 18.61
N GLY A 146 17.36 -22.19 19.86
CA GLY A 146 16.08 -22.23 20.51
C GLY A 146 14.99 -21.52 19.70
N LEU A 147 13.90 -22.21 19.52
CA LEU A 147 12.62 -21.64 19.19
C LEU A 147 12.34 -20.52 20.20
N VAL A 148 12.48 -19.28 19.78
CA VAL A 148 11.85 -18.19 20.51
C VAL A 148 10.36 -18.41 20.27
N ASP A 149 9.73 -19.02 21.26
CA ASP A 149 8.29 -19.20 21.33
C ASP A 149 7.70 -17.79 21.31
N HIS A 150 7.17 -17.38 20.17
CA HIS A 150 6.36 -16.17 20.10
C HIS A 150 5.05 -16.53 20.82
N ALA A 151 5.08 -16.31 22.13
CA ALA A 151 3.87 -16.41 22.93
C ALA A 151 2.78 -15.59 22.24
N VAL A 152 1.76 -16.27 21.72
CA VAL A 152 0.53 -15.64 21.23
C VAL A 152 -0.08 -14.97 22.46
N HIS A 153 0.21 -13.68 22.61
CA HIS A 153 -0.41 -12.87 23.65
C HIS A 153 -1.82 -12.54 23.16
N VAL A 154 -2.78 -13.38 23.54
CA VAL A 154 -4.19 -13.07 23.37
C VAL A 154 -4.49 -11.92 24.33
N PRO A 155 -4.84 -10.71 23.84
CA PRO A 155 -5.21 -9.62 24.77
C PRO A 155 -6.39 -10.08 25.61
N ASP A 156 -6.36 -9.77 26.92
CA ASP A 156 -7.48 -10.05 27.82
C ASP A 156 -8.77 -9.47 27.24
N ALA A 157 -9.84 -10.28 27.23
CA ALA A 157 -11.14 -9.85 26.74
C ALA A 157 -11.59 -8.57 27.47
N VAL A 158 -12.14 -7.63 26.71
CA VAL A 158 -12.67 -6.37 27.25
C VAL A 158 -13.76 -6.67 28.28
N ALA A 159 -13.65 -6.11 29.49
CA ALA A 159 -14.67 -6.27 30.53
C ALA A 159 -16.06 -5.88 30.01
N PRO A 160 -17.13 -6.58 30.40
CA PRO A 160 -18.49 -6.26 30.00
C PRO A 160 -18.84 -4.81 30.36
N GLY A 161 -19.17 -3.99 29.33
CA GLY A 161 -19.47 -2.55 29.50
C GLY A 161 -18.35 -1.61 29.10
N ALA A 162 -17.15 -2.10 28.71
CA ALA A 162 -16.10 -1.26 28.15
C ALA A 162 -16.50 -0.72 26.76
N ALA A 163 -15.98 0.44 26.43
CA ALA A 163 -16.26 1.07 25.16
C ALA A 163 -15.66 0.24 24.02
N ARG A 164 -16.45 -0.14 23.02
CA ARG A 164 -15.98 -0.88 21.83
C ARG A 164 -14.82 -0.16 21.16
N GLY A 165 -13.84 -0.93 20.68
CA GLY A 165 -12.70 -0.44 19.92
C GLY A 165 -13.09 0.40 18.70
N LYS A 166 -12.20 1.29 18.28
CA LYS A 166 -12.42 2.27 17.21
C LYS A 166 -11.73 1.79 15.93
N ILE A 167 -12.43 1.82 14.80
CA ILE A 167 -11.85 1.52 13.47
C ILE A 167 -11.47 2.83 12.80
N LEU A 168 -10.17 2.96 12.55
CA LEU A 168 -9.56 4.08 11.87
C LEU A 168 -9.05 3.62 10.51
N ILE A 169 -9.50 4.24 9.44
CA ILE A 169 -8.96 4.01 8.10
C ILE A 169 -7.94 5.10 7.77
N VAL A 170 -6.82 4.70 7.17
CA VAL A 170 -5.85 5.60 6.55
C VAL A 170 -5.91 5.39 5.04
N PHE A 171 -6.45 6.36 4.32
CA PHE A 171 -6.73 6.24 2.90
C PHE A 171 -6.45 7.53 2.11
N ASN A 172 -5.91 7.37 0.93
CA ASN A 172 -5.89 8.36 -0.15
C ASN A 172 -5.78 7.58 -1.46
N PRO A 173 -6.57 7.91 -2.50
CA PRO A 173 -6.51 7.21 -3.79
C PRO A 173 -5.17 7.41 -4.52
N LYS A 174 -4.34 8.38 -4.09
CA LYS A 174 -2.98 8.54 -4.59
C LYS A 174 -1.99 7.68 -3.80
N GLY A 175 -1.13 6.94 -4.51
CA GLY A 175 0.01 6.23 -3.94
C GLY A 175 1.13 7.18 -3.46
N GLY A 176 2.02 6.72 -2.57
CA GLY A 176 3.22 7.45 -2.16
C GLY A 176 2.99 8.65 -1.21
N VAL A 177 1.78 8.91 -0.76
CA VAL A 177 1.44 10.02 0.16
C VAL A 177 1.79 9.76 1.62
N GLY A 178 2.26 8.54 1.94
CA GLY A 178 2.69 8.14 3.28
C GLY A 178 1.60 7.50 4.14
N LYS A 179 0.61 6.83 3.55
CA LYS A 179 -0.43 6.08 4.27
C LYS A 179 0.20 5.13 5.30
N THR A 180 0.97 4.16 4.84
CA THR A 180 1.66 3.15 5.67
C THR A 180 2.56 3.80 6.73
N THR A 181 3.32 4.83 6.37
CA THR A 181 4.16 5.56 7.33
C THR A 181 3.34 6.18 8.45
N ILE A 182 2.21 6.81 8.14
CA ILE A 182 1.29 7.38 9.14
C ILE A 182 0.66 6.25 9.97
N SER A 183 0.17 5.18 9.35
CA SER A 183 -0.46 4.03 10.02
C SER A 183 0.48 3.41 11.06
N ILE A 184 1.72 3.08 10.67
CA ILE A 184 2.73 2.48 11.55
C ILE A 184 3.06 3.39 12.74
N ASN A 185 3.35 4.66 12.48
CA ASN A 185 3.80 5.55 13.53
C ASN A 185 2.67 6.02 14.44
N LEU A 186 1.45 6.18 13.92
CA LEU A 186 0.27 6.46 14.72
C LEU A 186 -0.08 5.27 15.63
N GLY A 187 -0.05 4.04 15.07
CA GLY A 187 -0.27 2.81 15.84
C GLY A 187 0.72 2.66 16.98
N ALA A 188 2.01 2.86 16.69
CA ALA A 188 3.05 2.83 17.71
C ALA A 188 2.86 3.93 18.79
N ALA A 189 2.48 5.15 18.39
CA ALA A 189 2.23 6.23 19.34
C ALA A 189 1.02 5.95 20.26
N LEU A 190 -0.07 5.42 19.72
CA LEU A 190 -1.24 5.02 20.50
C LEU A 190 -0.90 3.89 21.48
N GLN A 191 -0.14 2.89 21.04
CA GLN A 191 0.28 1.76 21.91
C GLN A 191 1.27 2.23 22.99
N MET A 192 2.40 2.79 22.58
CA MET A 192 3.54 3.04 23.47
C MET A 192 3.37 4.29 24.33
N HIS A 193 2.77 5.36 23.78
CA HIS A 193 2.67 6.64 24.47
C HIS A 193 1.29 6.90 25.10
N LYS A 194 0.25 6.19 24.64
CA LYS A 194 -1.12 6.38 25.11
C LYS A 194 -1.71 5.15 25.82
N GLY A 195 -0.94 4.04 25.88
CA GLY A 195 -1.34 2.81 26.55
C GLY A 195 -2.57 2.13 25.95
N GLN A 196 -2.82 2.33 24.65
CA GLN A 196 -3.96 1.74 23.95
C GLN A 196 -3.57 0.38 23.37
N ARG A 197 -4.47 -0.59 23.37
CA ARG A 197 -4.30 -1.85 22.64
C ARG A 197 -4.59 -1.60 21.15
N VAL A 198 -3.57 -1.74 20.31
CA VAL A 198 -3.64 -1.38 18.89
C VAL A 198 -3.46 -2.60 18.01
N LEU A 199 -4.36 -2.76 17.04
CA LEU A 199 -4.21 -3.64 15.89
C LEU A 199 -3.96 -2.78 14.65
N MET A 200 -2.88 -3.04 13.93
CA MET A 200 -2.68 -2.54 12.57
C MET A 200 -3.01 -3.64 11.57
N VAL A 201 -3.76 -3.30 10.55
CA VAL A 201 -4.18 -4.21 9.49
C VAL A 201 -3.63 -3.71 8.16
N ASP A 202 -2.81 -4.55 7.53
CA ASP A 202 -2.33 -4.31 6.17
C ASP A 202 -3.37 -4.79 5.18
N CYS A 203 -4.19 -3.84 4.67
CA CYS A 203 -5.22 -4.09 3.68
C CYS A 203 -4.70 -3.93 2.23
N ASP A 204 -3.42 -3.59 2.05
CA ASP A 204 -2.78 -3.57 0.75
C ASP A 204 -2.29 -4.97 0.38
N THR A 205 -3.16 -5.74 -0.24
CA THR A 205 -2.87 -7.12 -0.64
C THR A 205 -1.96 -7.24 -1.87
N ILE A 206 -1.56 -6.12 -2.46
CA ILE A 206 -0.71 -6.07 -3.66
C ILE A 206 0.72 -5.70 -3.28
N THR A 207 0.88 -4.65 -2.47
CA THR A 207 2.18 -4.08 -2.11
C THR A 207 2.29 -3.82 -0.61
N GLY A 208 1.61 -4.61 0.23
CA GLY A 208 1.60 -4.42 1.67
C GLY A 208 2.99 -4.38 2.30
N HIS A 209 3.24 -3.37 3.14
CA HIS A 209 4.57 -3.11 3.70
C HIS A 209 4.61 -2.98 5.21
N ILE A 210 3.48 -3.13 5.93
CA ILE A 210 3.49 -2.99 7.41
C ILE A 210 4.39 -4.05 8.03
N ALA A 211 4.21 -5.32 7.66
CA ALA A 211 4.98 -6.42 8.23
C ALA A 211 6.49 -6.26 7.97
N SER A 212 6.88 -5.99 6.73
CA SER A 212 8.28 -5.79 6.34
C SER A 212 8.90 -4.57 7.03
N SER A 213 8.18 -3.45 7.10
CA SER A 213 8.64 -2.23 7.78
C SER A 213 8.81 -2.41 9.30
N LEU A 214 8.12 -3.37 9.89
CA LEU A 214 8.22 -3.72 11.30
C LEU A 214 9.08 -4.97 11.55
N GLY A 215 9.82 -5.46 10.54
CA GLY A 215 10.72 -6.58 10.68
C GLY A 215 10.05 -7.91 11.00
N LEU A 216 8.75 -8.02 10.80
CA LEU A 216 7.99 -9.26 11.00
C LEU A 216 8.27 -10.21 9.83
N ARG A 217 8.87 -11.35 10.14
CA ARG A 217 9.21 -12.36 9.14
C ARG A 217 8.06 -13.34 8.96
N ARG A 218 7.47 -13.38 7.77
CA ARG A 218 6.40 -14.30 7.38
C ARG A 218 5.29 -14.41 8.45
N PRO A 219 4.64 -13.31 8.82
CA PRO A 219 3.52 -13.39 9.74
C PRO A 219 2.43 -14.23 9.09
N ARG A 220 1.70 -15.02 9.89
CA ARG A 220 0.51 -15.72 9.41
C ARG A 220 -0.51 -14.71 8.92
N THR A 221 -1.10 -14.95 7.76
CA THR A 221 -2.07 -14.04 7.14
C THR A 221 -3.50 -14.45 7.43
N LEU A 222 -4.45 -13.54 7.21
CA LEU A 222 -5.88 -13.87 7.29
C LEU A 222 -6.27 -14.92 6.25
N ALA A 223 -5.71 -14.84 5.04
CA ALA A 223 -5.92 -15.81 3.97
C ALA A 223 -5.42 -17.21 4.36
N ASP A 224 -4.26 -17.33 5.02
CA ASP A 224 -3.75 -18.60 5.51
C ASP A 224 -4.69 -19.20 6.55
N ALA A 225 -5.12 -18.41 7.54
CA ALA A 225 -6.01 -18.84 8.58
C ALA A 225 -7.36 -19.33 8.02
N TRP A 226 -7.91 -18.63 7.04
CA TRP A 226 -9.16 -19.03 6.40
C TRP A 226 -9.02 -20.26 5.50
N SER A 227 -7.86 -20.41 4.85
CA SER A 227 -7.52 -21.64 4.11
C SER A 227 -7.41 -22.84 5.03
N ASP A 228 -6.82 -22.66 6.21
CA ASP A 228 -6.74 -23.67 7.25
C ASP A 228 -8.13 -24.00 7.82
N ALA A 229 -8.94 -23.00 8.14
CA ALA A 229 -10.30 -23.15 8.63
C ALA A 229 -11.19 -23.92 7.65
N ALA A 230 -11.06 -23.67 6.35
CA ALA A 230 -11.79 -24.40 5.32
C ALA A 230 -11.45 -25.91 5.29
N ARG A 231 -10.24 -26.28 5.71
CA ARG A 231 -9.78 -27.68 5.78
C ARG A 231 -10.09 -28.36 7.11
N THR A 232 -10.00 -27.61 8.21
CA THR A 232 -10.10 -28.17 9.58
C THR A 232 -11.43 -27.91 10.25
N GLY A 233 -12.22 -26.95 9.78
CA GLY A 233 -13.46 -26.47 10.42
C GLY A 233 -13.22 -25.61 11.66
N ALA A 234 -11.98 -25.19 11.95
CA ALA A 234 -11.64 -24.38 13.12
C ALA A 234 -11.45 -22.92 12.71
N ASP A 235 -12.40 -22.06 13.07
CA ASP A 235 -12.29 -20.61 12.87
C ASP A 235 -11.43 -19.97 13.98
N GLU A 236 -10.50 -19.11 13.58
CA GLU A 236 -9.67 -18.31 14.47
C GLU A 236 -10.08 -16.83 14.42
N SER A 237 -10.09 -16.18 15.56
CA SER A 237 -10.32 -14.74 15.61
C SER A 237 -9.11 -13.96 15.07
N VAL A 238 -9.35 -12.73 14.63
CA VAL A 238 -8.29 -11.80 14.19
C VAL A 238 -7.21 -11.63 15.27
N ALA A 239 -7.60 -11.62 16.55
CA ALA A 239 -6.66 -11.49 17.68
C ALA A 239 -5.73 -12.71 17.83
N GLN A 240 -6.17 -13.89 17.42
CA GLN A 240 -5.34 -15.12 17.43
C GLN A 240 -4.41 -15.20 16.22
N ILE A 241 -4.79 -14.60 15.10
CA ILE A 241 -3.99 -14.60 13.87
C ILE A 241 -2.92 -13.50 13.90
N ALA A 242 -3.23 -12.34 14.48
CA ALA A 242 -2.36 -11.17 14.48
C ALA A 242 -1.00 -11.46 15.14
N ALA A 243 0.08 -11.14 14.42
CA ALA A 243 1.43 -11.16 14.98
C ALA A 243 1.62 -9.97 15.92
N VAL A 244 2.40 -10.13 16.99
CA VAL A 244 2.71 -9.05 17.94
C VAL A 244 4.12 -8.53 17.68
N HIS A 245 4.23 -7.24 17.39
CA HIS A 245 5.50 -6.55 17.24
C HIS A 245 6.13 -6.23 18.61
N SER A 246 7.46 -5.99 18.67
CA SER A 246 8.19 -5.64 19.92
C SER A 246 7.63 -4.41 20.65
N SER A 247 6.98 -3.50 19.94
CA SER A 247 6.26 -2.33 20.53
C SER A 247 4.95 -2.69 21.23
N GLY A 248 4.51 -3.94 21.18
CA GLY A 248 3.22 -4.40 21.68
C GLY A 248 2.04 -4.23 20.71
N VAL A 249 2.27 -3.66 19.53
CA VAL A 249 1.22 -3.51 18.49
C VAL A 249 0.95 -4.85 17.82
N GLY A 250 -0.33 -5.22 17.72
CA GLY A 250 -0.78 -6.33 16.88
C GLY A 250 -0.71 -5.95 15.39
N VAL A 251 -0.28 -6.88 14.55
CA VAL A 251 -0.21 -6.69 13.09
C VAL A 251 -0.90 -7.84 12.39
N LEU A 252 -1.93 -7.54 11.64
CA LEU A 252 -2.63 -8.47 10.76
C LEU A 252 -2.30 -8.16 9.30
N VAL A 253 -1.83 -9.14 8.56
CA VAL A 253 -1.65 -9.07 7.11
C VAL A 253 -2.81 -9.83 6.45
N MET A 254 -3.46 -9.23 5.44
CA MET A 254 -4.57 -9.87 4.75
C MET A 254 -4.14 -11.09 3.95
N ALA A 255 -3.09 -10.95 3.14
CA ALA A 255 -2.52 -12.03 2.33
C ALA A 255 -1.04 -11.75 2.05
N GLU A 256 -0.21 -12.78 1.91
CA GLU A 256 1.21 -12.65 1.54
C GLU A 256 1.37 -12.28 0.06
N SER A 257 0.39 -12.61 -0.76
CA SER A 257 0.42 -12.43 -2.20
C SER A 257 -0.99 -12.12 -2.74
N PRO A 258 -1.10 -11.30 -3.80
CA PRO A 258 -2.37 -11.08 -4.50
C PRO A 258 -3.08 -12.37 -4.95
N LEU A 259 -2.33 -13.45 -5.13
CA LEU A 259 -2.87 -14.76 -5.52
C LEU A 259 -3.69 -15.44 -4.44
N HIS A 260 -3.47 -15.10 -3.18
CA HIS A 260 -4.16 -15.69 -2.05
C HIS A 260 -5.36 -14.86 -1.59
N THR A 261 -5.73 -13.84 -2.37
CA THR A 261 -6.84 -12.93 -2.02
C THR A 261 -8.21 -13.48 -2.38
N GLU A 262 -8.31 -14.51 -3.23
CA GLU A 262 -9.60 -15.07 -3.68
C GLU A 262 -10.47 -15.61 -2.51
N ILE A 263 -9.83 -16.04 -1.42
CA ILE A 263 -10.53 -16.53 -0.22
C ILE A 263 -11.04 -15.39 0.67
N LEU A 264 -10.55 -14.16 0.46
CA LEU A 264 -10.91 -13.00 1.26
C LEU A 264 -12.22 -12.38 0.77
N ASP A 265 -13.35 -12.94 1.21
CA ASP A 265 -14.65 -12.31 0.98
C ASP A 265 -14.71 -10.94 1.68
N PRO A 266 -15.00 -9.85 0.97
CA PRO A 266 -14.97 -8.49 1.53
C PRO A 266 -15.91 -8.29 2.73
N ILE A 267 -17.08 -8.92 2.73
CA ILE A 267 -18.06 -8.79 3.82
C ILE A 267 -17.56 -9.54 5.04
N ARG A 268 -17.08 -10.77 4.86
CA ARG A 268 -16.51 -11.58 5.95
C ARG A 268 -15.28 -10.94 6.55
N VAL A 269 -14.43 -10.29 5.73
CA VAL A 269 -13.29 -9.50 6.23
C VAL A 269 -13.79 -8.35 7.11
N ALA A 270 -14.76 -7.58 6.64
CA ALA A 270 -15.31 -6.46 7.40
C ALA A 270 -15.93 -6.92 8.73
N GLU A 271 -16.66 -8.04 8.74
CA GLU A 271 -17.22 -8.64 9.96
C GLU A 271 -16.12 -9.07 10.94
N SER A 272 -15.05 -9.71 10.45
CA SER A 272 -13.91 -10.12 11.27
C SER A 272 -13.17 -8.94 11.90
N ILE A 273 -13.02 -7.84 11.15
CA ILE A 273 -12.45 -6.58 11.66
C ILE A 273 -13.37 -5.94 12.71
N VAL A 274 -14.68 -5.96 12.51
CA VAL A 274 -15.66 -5.47 13.50
C VAL A 274 -15.61 -6.30 14.78
N ALA A 275 -15.48 -7.62 14.69
CA ALA A 275 -15.34 -8.50 15.85
C ALA A 275 -14.05 -8.22 16.65
N ALA A 276 -12.97 -7.79 15.99
CA ALA A 276 -11.72 -7.43 16.66
C ALA A 276 -11.84 -6.21 17.60
N ARG A 277 -12.93 -5.42 17.50
CA ARG A 277 -13.22 -4.30 18.44
C ARG A 277 -13.34 -4.75 19.90
N ASP A 278 -13.59 -6.00 20.14
CA ASP A 278 -13.69 -6.55 21.49
C ASP A 278 -12.30 -6.84 22.11
N SER A 279 -11.26 -6.94 21.29
CA SER A 279 -9.89 -7.24 21.72
C SER A 279 -8.96 -6.01 21.70
N TYR A 280 -9.27 -5.00 20.89
CA TYR A 280 -8.42 -3.84 20.67
C TYR A 280 -9.18 -2.53 20.92
N ASP A 281 -8.47 -1.52 21.43
CA ASP A 281 -9.03 -0.17 21.61
C ASP A 281 -9.01 0.61 20.29
N TRP A 282 -8.03 0.30 19.42
CA TRP A 282 -7.86 0.88 18.11
C TRP A 282 -7.53 -0.18 17.08
N ILE A 283 -8.20 -0.12 15.95
CA ILE A 283 -7.93 -0.92 14.75
C ILE A 283 -7.62 0.05 13.63
N ILE A 284 -6.38 0.05 13.14
CA ILE A 284 -5.90 0.95 12.08
C ILE A 284 -5.79 0.15 10.79
N LEU A 285 -6.58 0.52 9.80
CA LEU A 285 -6.59 -0.11 8.49
C LEU A 285 -5.77 0.73 7.51
N ASP A 286 -4.64 0.19 7.05
CA ASP A 286 -3.82 0.79 5.98
C ASP A 286 -4.33 0.30 4.63
N MET A 287 -4.96 1.19 3.87
CA MET A 287 -5.74 0.82 2.69
C MET A 287 -4.94 0.92 1.40
N HIS A 288 -5.15 -0.03 0.50
CA HIS A 288 -4.72 0.10 -0.90
C HIS A 288 -5.39 1.31 -1.57
N PRO A 289 -4.72 2.04 -2.48
CA PRO A 289 -5.26 3.25 -3.11
C PRO A 289 -6.27 2.97 -4.24
N ASP A 290 -7.30 2.19 -3.96
CA ASP A 290 -8.39 1.89 -4.89
C ASP A 290 -9.78 2.03 -4.25
N TYR A 291 -10.82 1.76 -5.02
CA TYR A 291 -12.21 1.72 -4.59
C TYR A 291 -12.83 0.33 -4.77
N GLY A 292 -12.02 -0.72 -4.67
CA GLY A 292 -12.44 -2.11 -4.81
C GLY A 292 -13.43 -2.56 -3.72
N PRO A 293 -14.05 -3.76 -3.89
CA PRO A 293 -15.09 -4.26 -2.99
C PRO A 293 -14.63 -4.36 -1.52
N LEU A 294 -13.37 -4.72 -1.28
CA LEU A 294 -12.79 -4.80 0.06
C LEU A 294 -12.77 -3.40 0.73
N ASN A 295 -12.25 -2.40 0.01
CA ASN A 295 -12.20 -1.04 0.52
C ASN A 295 -13.61 -0.49 0.79
N GLN A 296 -14.58 -0.78 -0.08
CA GLN A 296 -15.98 -0.38 0.10
C GLN A 296 -16.57 -0.96 1.38
N ALA A 297 -16.43 -2.26 1.60
CA ALA A 297 -16.92 -2.93 2.80
C ALA A 297 -16.28 -2.37 4.09
N LEU A 298 -14.99 -2.03 4.05
CA LEU A 298 -14.27 -1.46 5.19
C LEU A 298 -14.62 0.02 5.45
N PHE A 299 -14.88 0.84 4.42
CA PHE A 299 -15.34 2.23 4.62
C PHE A 299 -16.65 2.31 5.43
N GLU A 300 -17.54 1.33 5.27
CA GLU A 300 -18.79 1.25 6.06
C GLU A 300 -18.53 1.13 7.55
N GLN A 301 -17.47 0.43 7.93
CA GLN A 301 -17.14 0.11 9.31
C GLN A 301 -16.32 1.18 10.03
N ALA A 302 -15.79 2.16 9.30
CA ALA A 302 -14.90 3.18 9.84
C ALA A 302 -15.60 4.13 10.81
N ASP A 303 -15.02 4.36 11.97
CA ASP A 303 -15.40 5.47 12.86
C ASP A 303 -14.78 6.78 12.38
N LYS A 304 -13.58 6.71 11.79
CA LYS A 304 -12.85 7.85 11.23
C LYS A 304 -12.01 7.43 10.03
N ILE A 305 -11.83 8.35 9.09
CA ILE A 305 -10.98 8.16 7.90
C ILE A 305 -9.99 9.30 7.87
N LEU A 306 -8.70 8.98 8.05
CA LEU A 306 -7.61 9.93 7.87
C LEU A 306 -7.18 9.94 6.41
N ILE A 307 -7.06 11.12 5.85
CA ILE A 307 -6.60 11.35 4.48
C ILE A 307 -5.21 11.99 4.55
N PRO A 308 -4.11 11.23 4.46
CA PRO A 308 -2.79 11.81 4.31
C PRO A 308 -2.68 12.56 2.99
N VAL A 309 -2.31 13.84 3.04
CA VAL A 309 -2.14 14.70 1.86
C VAL A 309 -0.77 15.33 1.89
N THR A 310 0.03 15.11 0.85
CA THR A 310 1.25 15.87 0.59
C THR A 310 0.89 17.20 -0.07
N PRO A 311 1.62 18.31 0.21
CA PRO A 311 1.30 19.63 -0.31
C PRO A 311 1.70 19.80 -1.79
N ASP A 312 1.22 18.91 -2.65
CA ASP A 312 1.37 18.92 -4.11
C ASP A 312 0.01 18.85 -4.80
N VAL A 313 -0.09 19.44 -5.99
CA VAL A 313 -1.35 19.56 -6.72
C VAL A 313 -2.02 18.21 -7.01
N PRO A 314 -1.30 17.18 -7.50
CA PRO A 314 -1.92 15.86 -7.74
C PRO A 314 -2.51 15.22 -6.49
N CYS A 315 -1.85 15.34 -5.33
CA CYS A 315 -2.34 14.78 -4.07
C CYS A 315 -3.58 15.54 -3.56
N ILE A 316 -3.55 16.87 -3.66
CA ILE A 316 -4.69 17.73 -3.28
C ILE A 316 -5.92 17.39 -4.15
N ARG A 317 -5.75 17.22 -5.48
CA ARG A 317 -6.82 16.80 -6.39
C ARG A 317 -7.40 15.44 -6.00
N ALA A 318 -6.55 14.45 -5.70
CA ALA A 318 -6.99 13.13 -5.27
C ALA A 318 -7.81 13.19 -3.97
N ALA A 319 -7.42 14.03 -3.02
CA ALA A 319 -8.18 14.25 -1.79
C ALA A 319 -9.54 14.93 -2.04
N VAL A 320 -9.61 15.89 -2.97
CA VAL A 320 -10.87 16.51 -3.41
C VAL A 320 -11.79 15.47 -4.03
N GLN A 321 -11.29 14.64 -4.95
CA GLN A 321 -12.08 13.56 -5.57
C GLN A 321 -12.60 12.58 -4.52
N PHE A 322 -11.75 12.18 -3.58
CA PHE A 322 -12.20 11.28 -2.50
C PHE A 322 -13.27 11.93 -1.61
N ARG A 323 -13.14 13.22 -1.29
CA ARG A 323 -14.19 13.94 -0.57
C ARG A 323 -15.54 13.90 -1.32
N GLU A 324 -15.54 14.07 -2.64
CA GLU A 324 -16.76 14.02 -3.47
C GLU A 324 -17.38 12.62 -3.41
N VAL A 325 -16.58 11.57 -3.58
CA VAL A 325 -17.02 10.18 -3.38
C VAL A 325 -17.59 9.98 -1.97
N ALA A 326 -16.94 10.49 -0.94
CA ALA A 326 -17.38 10.36 0.45
C ALA A 326 -18.71 11.10 0.74
N VAL A 327 -19.00 12.19 0.03
CA VAL A 327 -20.32 12.88 0.08
C VAL A 327 -21.41 11.96 -0.47
N GLU A 328 -21.20 11.38 -1.64
CA GLU A 328 -22.15 10.45 -2.25
C GLU A 328 -22.42 9.20 -1.40
N LEU A 329 -21.39 8.74 -0.70
CA LEU A 329 -21.46 7.60 0.22
C LEU A 329 -22.05 7.94 1.59
N GLY A 330 -22.23 9.22 1.90
CA GLY A 330 -22.69 9.68 3.23
C GLY A 330 -21.68 9.50 4.35
N ILE A 331 -20.39 9.42 4.04
CA ILE A 331 -19.29 9.24 5.02
C ILE A 331 -18.42 10.48 5.19
N ARG A 332 -18.76 11.61 4.57
CA ARG A 332 -17.98 12.85 4.61
C ARG A 332 -17.61 13.29 6.03
N GLU A 333 -18.52 13.17 6.99
CA GLU A 333 -18.31 13.58 8.37
C GLU A 333 -17.26 12.73 9.11
N ARG A 334 -16.90 11.57 8.54
CA ARG A 334 -15.83 10.71 9.08
C ARG A 334 -14.45 11.12 8.59
N LEU A 335 -14.34 12.02 7.60
CA LEU A 335 -13.08 12.43 6.99
C LEU A 335 -12.33 13.43 7.89
N SER A 336 -11.00 13.31 7.90
CA SER A 336 -10.08 14.31 8.46
C SER A 336 -8.78 14.29 7.67
N LEU A 337 -8.19 15.48 7.42
CA LEU A 337 -6.90 15.56 6.75
C LEU A 337 -5.74 15.36 7.74
N VAL A 338 -4.68 14.74 7.24
CA VAL A 338 -3.34 14.79 7.82
C VAL A 338 -2.41 15.37 6.76
N ILE A 339 -1.93 16.59 6.94
CA ILE A 339 -0.98 17.19 6.01
C ILE A 339 0.39 16.58 6.28
N ASN A 340 0.81 15.68 5.41
CA ASN A 340 2.11 15.01 5.48
C ASN A 340 3.14 15.82 4.69
N ARG A 341 4.42 15.78 5.09
CA ARG A 341 5.50 16.60 4.54
C ARG A 341 5.16 18.11 4.57
N ALA A 342 4.53 18.56 5.66
CA ALA A 342 3.91 19.86 5.81
C ALA A 342 4.87 21.07 5.80
N ASN A 343 6.17 20.83 5.72
CA ASN A 343 7.23 21.85 5.66
C ASN A 343 7.71 22.13 4.22
N SER A 344 6.99 21.66 3.21
CA SER A 344 7.30 21.85 1.78
C SER A 344 6.02 22.04 0.97
N GLY A 345 6.11 22.65 -0.21
CA GLY A 345 5.01 22.78 -1.17
C GLY A 345 3.96 23.83 -0.77
N VAL A 346 2.69 23.55 -1.08
CA VAL A 346 1.54 24.44 -0.87
C VAL A 346 1.32 24.68 0.63
N ALA A 347 0.95 25.90 1.01
CA ALA A 347 0.67 26.23 2.41
C ALA A 347 -0.49 25.37 2.97
N ALA A 348 -0.35 24.90 4.21
CA ALA A 348 -1.34 24.04 4.84
C ALA A 348 -2.76 24.63 4.86
N ALA A 349 -2.89 25.94 5.07
CA ALA A 349 -4.17 26.65 5.04
C ALA A 349 -4.83 26.62 3.65
N ASP A 350 -4.02 26.63 2.58
CA ASP A 350 -4.53 26.53 1.21
C ASP A 350 -4.99 25.11 0.89
N VAL A 351 -4.27 24.08 1.40
CA VAL A 351 -4.70 22.68 1.29
C VAL A 351 -6.07 22.49 1.99
N GLU A 352 -6.22 22.96 3.22
CA GLU A 352 -7.48 22.89 3.99
C GLU A 352 -8.63 23.58 3.25
N ARG A 353 -8.37 24.76 2.70
CA ARG A 353 -9.37 25.53 1.95
C ARG A 353 -9.81 24.82 0.67
N VAL A 354 -8.87 24.26 -0.10
CA VAL A 354 -9.15 23.58 -1.37
C VAL A 354 -9.86 22.26 -1.15
N VAL A 355 -9.38 21.45 -0.21
CA VAL A 355 -10.00 20.15 0.11
C VAL A 355 -11.32 20.33 0.88
N ALA A 356 -11.53 21.48 1.53
CA ALA A 356 -12.70 21.79 2.37
C ALA A 356 -12.93 20.76 3.49
N ILE A 357 -11.84 20.27 4.07
CA ILE A 357 -11.79 19.40 5.25
C ILE A 357 -10.69 19.96 6.16
N PRO A 358 -10.97 20.17 7.47
CA PRO A 358 -9.96 20.66 8.40
C PRO A 358 -8.84 19.63 8.62
N ALA A 359 -7.61 20.11 8.72
CA ALA A 359 -6.48 19.24 9.04
C ALA A 359 -6.47 18.91 10.55
N MET A 360 -6.52 17.63 10.84
CA MET A 360 -6.36 17.10 12.18
C MET A 360 -4.93 17.30 12.70
N ALA A 361 -3.94 17.13 11.84
CA ALA A 361 -2.55 17.35 12.18
C ALA A 361 -1.70 17.71 10.93
N ARG A 362 -0.50 18.22 11.21
CA ARG A 362 0.55 18.51 10.24
C ARG A 362 1.77 17.71 10.65
N VAL A 363 2.22 16.82 9.79
CA VAL A 363 3.40 15.98 10.00
C VAL A 363 4.50 16.49 9.08
N ARG A 364 5.61 16.91 9.66
CA ARG A 364 6.76 17.42 8.89
C ARG A 364 7.45 16.31 8.10
N SER A 365 8.14 16.67 7.03
CA SER A 365 9.08 15.76 6.39
C SER A 365 10.27 15.52 7.32
N ALA A 366 10.64 14.26 7.47
CA ALA A 366 11.75 13.84 8.33
C ALA A 366 12.88 13.15 7.54
N GLY A 367 12.90 13.32 6.21
CA GLY A 367 13.91 12.73 5.35
C GLY A 367 14.00 11.21 5.53
N MET A 368 15.22 10.71 5.72
CA MET A 368 15.51 9.27 5.87
C MET A 368 15.15 8.68 7.25
N LEU A 369 14.58 9.45 8.17
CA LEU A 369 14.32 8.97 9.53
C LEU A 369 13.34 7.79 9.56
N PHE A 370 12.26 7.88 8.79
CA PHE A 370 11.28 6.79 8.68
C PHE A 370 11.87 5.56 7.99
N VAL A 371 12.70 5.76 6.95
CA VAL A 371 13.38 4.66 6.25
C VAL A 371 14.32 3.93 7.19
N ARG A 372 15.18 4.65 7.93
CA ARG A 372 16.11 4.05 8.90
C ARG A 372 15.38 3.28 10.01
N ALA A 373 14.22 3.77 10.46
CA ALA A 373 13.43 3.05 11.44
C ALA A 373 12.92 1.72 10.86
N ALA A 374 12.37 1.77 9.63
CA ALA A 374 11.87 0.58 8.94
C ALA A 374 12.98 -0.43 8.60
N ASP A 375 14.18 0.02 8.21
CA ASP A 375 15.35 -0.84 7.98
C ASP A 375 15.77 -1.63 9.24
N GLU A 376 15.50 -1.05 10.43
CA GLU A 376 15.72 -1.70 11.73
C GLU A 376 14.47 -2.49 12.21
N GLY A 377 13.42 -2.58 11.42
CA GLY A 377 12.17 -3.25 11.78
C GLY A 377 11.40 -2.54 12.89
N LYS A 378 11.48 -1.21 12.96
CA LYS A 378 10.90 -0.40 14.03
C LYS A 378 10.09 0.78 13.49
N SER A 379 9.15 1.27 14.29
CA SER A 379 8.55 2.58 14.05
C SER A 379 9.53 3.72 14.39
N ALA A 380 9.35 4.89 13.78
CA ALA A 380 10.11 6.07 14.17
C ALA A 380 9.81 6.51 15.61
N VAL A 381 8.60 6.26 16.08
CA VAL A 381 8.19 6.51 17.48
C VAL A 381 9.04 5.70 18.46
N GLU A 382 9.31 4.44 18.13
CA GLU A 382 10.16 3.55 18.93
C GLU A 382 11.64 3.94 18.80
N ARG A 383 12.11 4.12 17.58
CA ARG A 383 13.55 4.27 17.31
C ARG A 383 14.09 5.67 17.59
N PHE A 384 13.28 6.70 17.36
CA PHE A 384 13.68 8.10 17.50
C PHE A 384 12.68 8.90 18.33
N PRO A 385 12.40 8.52 19.59
CA PRO A 385 11.28 9.07 20.40
C PRO A 385 11.37 10.59 20.60
N THR A 386 12.55 11.18 20.54
CA THR A 386 12.77 12.63 20.73
C THR A 386 12.73 13.43 19.42
N ALA A 387 12.56 12.75 18.26
CA ALA A 387 12.54 13.45 16.99
C ALA A 387 11.29 14.34 16.86
N LYS A 388 11.47 15.54 16.29
CA LYS A 388 10.37 16.52 16.14
C LYS A 388 9.16 15.95 15.39
N VAL A 389 9.36 15.07 14.43
CA VAL A 389 8.28 14.40 13.68
C VAL A 389 7.48 13.44 14.56
N VAL A 390 8.11 12.81 15.54
CA VAL A 390 7.42 11.96 16.53
C VAL A 390 6.51 12.83 17.41
N GLY A 391 6.94 14.05 17.72
CA GLY A 391 6.08 15.05 18.36
C GLY A 391 4.84 15.37 17.54
N ASP A 392 4.96 15.53 16.22
CA ASP A 392 3.83 15.75 15.32
C ASP A 392 2.86 14.53 15.29
N ILE A 393 3.38 13.31 15.30
CA ILE A 393 2.59 12.08 15.40
C ILE A 393 1.86 11.98 16.74
N ASN A 394 2.50 12.34 17.85
CA ASN A 394 1.86 12.38 19.16
C ASN A 394 0.70 13.38 19.21
N VAL A 395 0.87 14.56 18.57
CA VAL A 395 -0.21 15.55 18.43
C VAL A 395 -1.36 14.97 17.61
N LEU A 396 -1.10 14.21 16.55
CA LEU A 396 -2.12 13.51 15.78
C LEU A 396 -2.88 12.51 16.66
N ALA A 397 -2.17 11.67 17.42
CA ALA A 397 -2.77 10.69 18.34
C ALA A 397 -3.67 11.38 19.39
N ASP A 398 -3.20 12.46 20.03
CA ASP A 398 -3.98 13.20 21.03
C ASP A 398 -5.25 13.82 20.45
N ARG A 399 -5.17 14.40 19.25
CA ARG A 399 -6.33 15.01 18.59
C ARG A 399 -7.34 13.96 18.13
N LEU A 400 -6.84 12.82 17.65
CA LEU A 400 -7.68 11.70 17.23
C LEU A 400 -8.47 11.13 18.42
N MET A 401 -7.81 10.89 19.55
CA MET A 401 -8.47 10.41 20.77
C MET A 401 -9.57 11.37 21.23
N ARG A 402 -9.27 12.67 21.33
CA ARG A 402 -10.26 13.69 21.74
C ARG A 402 -11.44 13.76 20.77
N ASN A 403 -11.18 13.81 19.46
CA ASN A 403 -12.22 13.94 18.44
C ASN A 403 -13.25 12.79 18.48
N LEU A 404 -12.78 11.55 18.71
CA LEU A 404 -13.67 10.39 18.76
C LEU A 404 -14.38 10.23 20.12
N ASP A 405 -13.82 10.74 21.21
CA ASP A 405 -14.48 10.74 22.52
C ASP A 405 -15.60 11.80 22.58
N GLU A 406 -15.39 12.98 22.00
CA GLU A 406 -16.43 14.01 21.86
C GLU A 406 -17.57 13.56 20.94
N GLY A 407 -17.26 12.88 19.82
CA GLY A 407 -18.26 12.36 18.90
C GLY A 407 -19.19 11.30 19.50
N ARG A 408 -18.78 10.58 20.55
CA ARG A 408 -19.63 9.60 21.26
C ARG A 408 -20.76 10.27 22.04
N ASN A 409 -20.54 11.45 22.58
CA ASN A 409 -21.56 12.18 23.33
C ASN A 409 -22.70 12.70 22.44
N HIS A 410 -22.43 12.91 21.12
CA HIS A 410 -23.42 13.40 20.17
C HIS A 410 -24.17 12.26 19.42
N ARG A 411 -23.63 11.04 19.33
CA ARG A 411 -24.22 9.93 18.56
C ARG A 411 -25.29 9.10 19.28
N ARG A 412 -25.72 9.48 20.50
CA ARG A 412 -26.83 8.81 21.20
C ARG A 412 -28.22 9.08 20.61
N SER A 413 -28.33 9.89 19.54
CA SER A 413 -29.60 10.13 18.83
C SER A 413 -29.42 9.97 17.32
N GLY A 414 -29.90 8.86 16.77
CA GLY A 414 -30.25 8.72 15.36
C GLY A 414 -29.24 7.95 14.47
N PHE A 415 -29.40 6.66 14.37
CA PHE A 415 -28.74 5.83 13.35
C PHE A 415 -29.80 5.27 12.39
N PHE A 416 -29.80 5.74 11.13
CA PHE A 416 -30.44 5.02 10.01
C PHE A 416 -29.31 4.67 9.02
N GLY A 417 -28.96 3.39 8.95
CA GLY A 417 -27.97 2.87 7.99
C GLY A 417 -28.52 2.88 6.57
N ARG A 418 -27.93 3.66 5.70
CA ARG A 418 -27.99 3.43 4.24
C ARG A 418 -26.92 2.40 3.87
N ASN A 419 -27.28 1.46 3.01
CA ASN A 419 -26.34 0.44 2.51
C ASN A 419 -25.36 1.14 1.54
N ILE A 420 -24.10 1.35 1.97
CA ILE A 420 -23.07 2.09 1.21
C ILE A 420 -22.68 1.30 -0.06
N VAL A 421 -22.72 -0.04 -0.03
CA VAL A 421 -22.42 -0.89 -1.19
C VAL A 421 -23.34 -0.58 -2.36
N ASP A 422 -24.65 -0.38 -2.10
CA ASP A 422 -25.61 0.01 -3.15
C ASP A 422 -25.34 1.43 -3.65
N SER A 423 -24.83 2.32 -2.78
CA SER A 423 -24.46 3.69 -3.15
C SER A 423 -23.22 3.73 -4.04
N PHE A 424 -22.22 2.90 -3.79
CA PHE A 424 -21.07 2.72 -4.68
C PHE A 424 -21.47 2.19 -6.05
N ARG A 425 -22.31 1.16 -6.08
CA ARG A 425 -22.80 0.58 -7.34
C ARG A 425 -23.49 1.63 -8.21
N GLY A 426 -24.40 2.42 -7.64
CA GLY A 426 -25.08 3.50 -8.33
C GLY A 426 -24.16 4.65 -8.75
N LEU A 427 -23.08 4.92 -8.01
CA LEU A 427 -22.09 5.94 -8.37
C LEU A 427 -21.26 5.51 -9.58
N PHE A 428 -20.74 4.27 -9.58
CA PHE A 428 -19.96 3.74 -10.72
C PHE A 428 -20.78 3.58 -11.98
N GLU A 429 -22.06 3.19 -11.88
CA GLU A 429 -22.97 3.14 -13.02
C GLU A 429 -23.20 4.54 -13.63
N ARG A 430 -23.31 5.59 -12.80
CA ARG A 430 -23.44 6.99 -13.28
C ARG A 430 -22.15 7.50 -13.92
N ILE A 431 -20.98 7.20 -13.34
CA ILE A 431 -19.68 7.58 -13.92
C ILE A 431 -19.48 6.88 -15.27
N ALA A 432 -19.79 5.59 -15.37
CA ALA A 432 -19.69 4.84 -16.61
C ALA A 432 -20.62 5.40 -17.73
N THR A 433 -21.79 5.94 -17.35
CA THR A 433 -22.74 6.54 -18.30
C THR A 433 -22.38 7.98 -18.72
N GLN A 434 -21.51 8.66 -17.97
CA GLN A 434 -21.04 10.02 -18.32
C GLN A 434 -19.77 10.03 -19.18
N VAL A 435 -19.06 8.90 -19.26
CA VAL A 435 -17.80 8.76 -20.02
C VAL A 435 -18.03 8.00 -21.36
N GLY A 436 -19.21 7.46 -21.61
CA GLY A 436 -19.66 6.94 -22.90
C GLY A 436 -20.45 7.99 -23.67
#